data_4a3a3dda510665f421f8acb46fa0d906
#
_entry.id   4a3a3dda510665f421f8acb46fa0d906
#
_cell.length_a   1.000
_cell.length_b   1.000
_cell.length_c   1.000
_cell.angle_alpha   90.00
_cell.angle_beta   90.00
_cell.angle_gamma   90.00
#
_symmetry.space_group_name_H-M   'P 1'
#
loop_
_entity.id
_entity.type
_entity.pdbx_description
1 polymer ?
#
loop_
_entity_poly.entity_id
_entity_poly.type
_entity_poly.pdbx_seq_one_letter_code
_entity_poly.pdbx_strand_id
1 'polypeptide(L)'
;MVNLEWYRTFKAIYKTGTLTGAAKSLFISQPGVSLHLSSLESYVGHKLFDRTGRKMIPTERAKVLYNALTEPLAMLEEIEQNQQRSTQKHTPTISVGMCFETFQITLEQYVSTLPFNLIISFGEYPEMLDKLDKGILDLIITPKKGMSSNIEHEPFSSENIVLVGGKDVPLAEFKSIHKTKDKEALVAWLKQQKWYGTTGDMEHLFRFWNLNFGKQPDFRPNYIVPNLNSIVRCLSAGPGLAVVPDFLCSNEIHSGLIQLIWAGDKKLKNTLYFGTRKKTSHKEEIDHLKGLFRQVMK
;
A
#
# COMPACT_ATOMS: atom_id res chain seq x y z
N MET A 1 28.72 -8.83 -5.73
CA MET A 1 27.89 -7.61 -5.66
C MET A 1 28.77 -6.42 -6.01
N VAL A 2 28.33 -5.50 -6.86
CA VAL A 2 29.08 -4.30 -7.23
C VAL A 2 29.04 -3.28 -6.08
N ASN A 3 30.14 -2.58 -5.86
CA ASN A 3 30.21 -1.50 -4.89
C ASN A 3 29.87 -0.17 -5.58
N LEU A 4 28.96 0.64 -4.99
CA LEU A 4 28.57 1.95 -5.52
C LEU A 4 29.75 2.92 -5.66
N GLU A 5 30.75 2.81 -4.80
CA GLU A 5 31.95 3.63 -4.87
C GLU A 5 32.76 3.39 -6.17
N TRP A 6 32.67 2.20 -6.76
CA TRP A 6 33.32 1.94 -8.06
C TRP A 6 32.64 2.75 -9.17
N TYR A 7 31.32 2.89 -9.14
CA TYR A 7 30.59 3.71 -10.12
C TYR A 7 30.84 5.20 -9.91
N ARG A 8 30.92 5.68 -8.65
CA ARG A 8 31.33 7.08 -8.37
C ARG A 8 32.73 7.37 -8.88
N THR A 9 33.64 6.45 -8.64
CA THR A 9 35.05 6.56 -9.11
C THR A 9 35.09 6.57 -10.63
N PHE A 10 34.37 5.68 -11.31
CA PHE A 10 34.25 5.66 -12.76
C PHE A 10 33.70 6.99 -13.31
N LYS A 11 32.64 7.53 -12.75
CA LYS A 11 32.06 8.84 -13.12
C LYS A 11 33.10 9.97 -12.95
N ALA A 12 33.84 9.95 -11.86
CA ALA A 12 34.91 10.94 -11.62
C ALA A 12 36.06 10.85 -12.62
N ILE A 13 36.52 9.65 -12.96
CA ILE A 13 37.52 9.45 -13.99
C ILE A 13 37.02 9.93 -15.35
N TYR A 14 35.78 9.60 -15.70
CA TYR A 14 35.17 10.01 -16.97
C TYR A 14 35.13 11.54 -17.10
N LYS A 15 34.73 12.25 -16.03
CA LYS A 15 34.65 13.72 -16.00
C LYS A 15 36.05 14.41 -16.02
N THR A 16 37.02 13.87 -15.27
CA THR A 16 38.32 14.52 -15.08
C THR A 16 39.36 14.09 -16.09
N GLY A 17 39.09 13.00 -16.80
CA GLY A 17 40.03 12.43 -17.80
C GLY A 17 41.34 11.85 -17.25
N THR A 18 41.51 11.82 -15.91
CA THR A 18 42.75 11.32 -15.27
C THR A 18 42.47 10.68 -13.92
N LEU A 19 43.27 9.68 -13.51
CA LEU A 19 43.17 9.06 -12.18
C LEU A 19 43.48 10.06 -11.06
N THR A 20 44.45 10.96 -11.26
CA THR A 20 44.82 11.98 -10.29
C THR A 20 43.72 13.03 -10.11
N GLY A 21 43.07 13.42 -11.20
CA GLY A 21 41.94 14.33 -11.16
C GLY A 21 40.74 13.73 -10.40
N ALA A 22 40.46 12.46 -10.69
CA ALA A 22 39.40 11.72 -9.96
C ALA A 22 39.72 11.57 -8.46
N ALA A 23 40.98 11.26 -8.13
CA ALA A 23 41.42 11.15 -6.73
C ALA A 23 41.21 12.46 -5.94
N LYS A 24 41.53 13.59 -6.55
CA LYS A 24 41.27 14.92 -5.95
C LYS A 24 39.79 15.22 -5.79
N SER A 25 38.99 14.93 -6.80
CA SER A 25 37.53 15.22 -6.75
C SER A 25 36.80 14.35 -5.76
N LEU A 26 37.29 13.15 -5.46
CA LEU A 26 36.64 12.21 -4.51
C LEU A 26 37.31 12.22 -3.13
N PHE A 27 38.35 13.01 -2.90
CA PHE A 27 39.09 13.07 -1.65
C PHE A 27 39.69 11.70 -1.22
N ILE A 28 40.10 10.87 -2.19
CA ILE A 28 40.75 9.57 -1.94
C ILE A 28 42.13 9.50 -2.60
N SER A 29 42.89 8.47 -2.26
CA SER A 29 44.22 8.26 -2.88
C SER A 29 44.13 7.80 -4.34
N GLN A 30 45.08 8.16 -5.19
CA GLN A 30 45.14 7.73 -6.56
C GLN A 30 45.26 6.19 -6.69
N PRO A 31 46.02 5.45 -5.83
CA PRO A 31 45.95 3.99 -5.80
C PRO A 31 44.53 3.45 -5.53
N GLY A 32 43.75 4.08 -4.65
CA GLY A 32 42.36 3.74 -4.38
C GLY A 32 41.49 3.88 -5.64
N VAL A 33 41.61 4.99 -6.35
CA VAL A 33 40.93 5.20 -7.65
C VAL A 33 41.27 4.09 -8.64
N SER A 34 42.59 3.72 -8.76
CA SER A 34 43.03 2.66 -9.64
C SER A 34 42.45 1.30 -9.25
N LEU A 35 42.38 1.00 -7.95
CA LEU A 35 41.78 -0.23 -7.44
C LEU A 35 40.28 -0.31 -7.74
N HIS A 36 39.53 0.77 -7.47
CA HIS A 36 38.11 0.84 -7.78
C HIS A 36 37.83 0.63 -9.27
N LEU A 37 38.62 1.27 -10.15
CA LEU A 37 38.48 1.10 -11.59
C LEU A 37 38.77 -0.35 -12.01
N SER A 38 39.86 -0.92 -11.53
CA SER A 38 40.22 -2.30 -11.83
C SER A 38 39.16 -3.30 -11.37
N SER A 39 38.60 -3.08 -10.19
CA SER A 39 37.51 -3.90 -9.65
C SER A 39 36.25 -3.78 -10.50
N LEU A 40 35.88 -2.58 -10.94
CA LEU A 40 34.73 -2.37 -11.82
C LEU A 40 34.94 -3.03 -13.17
N GLU A 41 36.10 -2.82 -13.81
CA GLU A 41 36.43 -3.44 -15.09
C GLU A 41 36.43 -4.97 -15.03
N SER A 42 36.93 -5.54 -13.92
CA SER A 42 36.84 -6.98 -13.65
C SER A 42 35.39 -7.46 -13.51
N TYR A 43 34.57 -6.70 -12.82
CA TYR A 43 33.16 -7.03 -12.62
C TYR A 43 32.35 -6.99 -13.93
N VAL A 44 32.57 -5.97 -14.78
CA VAL A 44 31.87 -5.82 -16.07
C VAL A 44 32.51 -6.65 -17.19
N GLY A 45 33.69 -7.22 -16.95
CA GLY A 45 34.38 -8.12 -17.87
C GLY A 45 35.10 -7.44 -19.04
N HIS A 46 35.30 -6.12 -19.02
CA HIS A 46 35.97 -5.40 -20.10
C HIS A 46 36.55 -4.06 -19.61
N LYS A 47 37.51 -3.53 -20.41
CA LYS A 47 38.09 -2.22 -20.17
C LYS A 47 37.10 -1.12 -20.42
N LEU A 48 37.07 -0.14 -19.51
CA LEU A 48 36.26 1.08 -19.60
C LEU A 48 37.08 2.27 -20.10
N PHE A 49 38.41 2.25 -19.87
CA PHE A 49 39.29 3.30 -20.33
C PHE A 49 40.56 2.73 -20.99
N ASP A 50 41.00 3.39 -22.07
CA ASP A 50 42.32 3.23 -22.65
C ASP A 50 43.27 4.25 -22.05
N ARG A 51 44.48 3.78 -21.64
CA ARG A 51 45.51 4.66 -21.09
C ARG A 51 46.40 5.23 -22.20
N THR A 52 46.41 6.54 -22.31
CA THR A 52 47.33 7.25 -23.21
C THR A 52 48.16 8.23 -22.38
N GLY A 53 49.36 7.79 -21.94
CA GLY A 53 50.16 8.52 -20.98
C GLY A 53 49.45 8.69 -19.62
N ARG A 54 49.16 9.93 -19.25
CA ARG A 54 48.39 10.25 -18.01
C ARG A 54 46.89 10.38 -18.23
N LYS A 55 46.41 10.29 -19.48
CA LYS A 55 44.98 10.45 -19.82
C LYS A 55 44.28 9.11 -19.82
N MET A 56 43.02 9.17 -19.39
CA MET A 56 42.07 8.05 -19.40
C MET A 56 41.04 8.34 -20.48
N ILE A 57 41.14 7.66 -21.62
CA ILE A 57 40.23 7.82 -22.76
C ILE A 57 39.09 6.83 -22.63
N PRO A 58 37.84 7.27 -22.54
CA PRO A 58 36.72 6.34 -22.38
C PRO A 58 36.49 5.52 -23.65
N THR A 59 36.27 4.21 -23.46
CA THR A 59 35.86 3.29 -24.52
C THR A 59 34.36 3.51 -24.86
N GLU A 60 33.88 2.95 -25.98
CA GLU A 60 32.46 3.02 -26.31
C GLU A 60 31.56 2.44 -25.20
N ARG A 61 32.01 1.34 -24.58
CA ARG A 61 31.32 0.73 -23.45
C ARG A 61 31.28 1.66 -22.23
N ALA A 62 32.33 2.42 -21.98
CA ALA A 62 32.34 3.43 -20.93
C ALA A 62 31.31 4.55 -21.18
N LYS A 63 31.16 4.99 -22.45
CA LYS A 63 30.17 6.01 -22.80
C LYS A 63 28.75 5.55 -22.53
N VAL A 64 28.42 4.31 -22.90
CA VAL A 64 27.12 3.70 -22.62
C VAL A 64 26.87 3.59 -21.11
N LEU A 65 27.85 3.10 -20.36
CA LEU A 65 27.74 2.97 -18.90
C LEU A 65 27.61 4.33 -18.21
N TYR A 66 28.35 5.33 -18.66
CA TYR A 66 28.29 6.69 -18.12
C TYR A 66 26.87 7.30 -18.28
N ASN A 67 26.28 7.16 -19.47
CA ASN A 67 24.93 7.65 -19.71
C ASN A 67 23.90 6.93 -18.82
N ALA A 68 24.02 5.61 -18.65
CA ALA A 68 23.12 4.84 -17.79
C ALA A 68 23.25 5.19 -16.29
N LEU A 69 24.44 5.62 -15.84
CA LEU A 69 24.71 5.93 -14.42
C LEU A 69 24.48 7.39 -14.04
N THR A 70 24.41 8.30 -15.03
CA THR A 70 24.38 9.74 -14.76
C THR A 70 23.21 10.15 -13.88
N GLU A 71 22.00 9.75 -14.23
CA GLU A 71 20.78 10.09 -13.52
C GLU A 71 20.66 9.35 -12.16
N PRO A 72 20.82 8.01 -12.07
CA PRO A 72 20.76 7.32 -10.79
C PRO A 72 21.77 7.81 -9.76
N LEU A 73 23.01 8.10 -10.16
CA LEU A 73 24.01 8.64 -9.25
C LEU A 73 23.71 10.08 -8.84
N ALA A 74 23.13 10.90 -9.72
CA ALA A 74 22.72 12.25 -9.36
C ALA A 74 21.59 12.24 -8.31
N MET A 75 20.63 11.34 -8.43
CA MET A 75 19.56 11.16 -7.43
C MET A 75 20.13 10.75 -6.06
N LEU A 76 21.10 9.83 -6.03
CA LEU A 76 21.76 9.44 -4.78
C LEU A 76 22.57 10.59 -4.17
N GLU A 77 23.30 11.35 -4.98
CA GLU A 77 24.08 12.52 -4.54
C GLU A 77 23.15 13.61 -3.94
N GLU A 78 21.95 13.81 -4.52
CA GLU A 78 20.95 14.73 -4.02
C GLU A 78 20.39 14.30 -2.64
N ILE A 79 20.08 13.00 -2.47
CA ILE A 79 19.64 12.46 -1.19
C ILE A 79 20.70 12.69 -0.11
N GLU A 80 21.98 12.43 -0.41
CA GLU A 80 23.10 12.64 0.52
C GLU A 80 23.23 14.11 0.93
N GLN A 81 23.13 15.04 -0.03
CA GLN A 81 23.21 16.47 0.25
C GLN A 81 22.03 16.97 1.10
N ASN A 82 20.83 16.46 0.82
CA ASN A 82 19.63 16.83 1.57
C ASN A 82 19.70 16.31 3.01
N GLN A 83 20.24 15.12 3.26
CA GLN A 83 20.47 14.59 4.61
C GLN A 83 21.51 15.41 5.40
N GLN A 84 22.57 15.90 4.75
CA GLN A 84 23.59 16.74 5.41
C GLN A 84 23.10 18.17 5.71
N ARG A 85 22.15 18.70 4.93
CA ARG A 85 21.59 20.04 5.12
C ARG A 85 20.49 20.13 6.16
N SER A 86 20.01 19.01 6.69
CA SER A 86 18.83 18.96 7.58
C SER A 86 19.17 19.26 9.04
N THR A 87 19.77 20.44 9.31
CA THR A 87 19.81 21.05 10.64
C THR A 87 18.56 21.91 10.96
N GLN A 88 17.62 22.02 10.03
CA GLN A 88 16.35 22.71 10.25
C GLN A 88 15.34 21.76 10.93
N LYS A 89 14.39 22.32 11.71
CA LYS A 89 13.28 21.59 12.35
C LYS A 89 12.66 20.61 11.34
N HIS A 90 12.95 19.33 11.49
CA HIS A 90 12.37 18.30 10.66
C HIS A 90 10.86 18.24 10.91
N THR A 91 10.07 18.53 9.89
CA THR A 91 8.64 18.17 9.91
C THR A 91 8.56 16.66 10.03
N PRO A 92 7.91 16.11 11.08
CA PRO A 92 7.79 14.67 11.24
C PRO A 92 7.18 14.00 10.01
N THR A 93 7.61 12.79 9.72
CA THR A 93 7.02 11.97 8.66
C THR A 93 6.40 10.74 9.29
N ILE A 94 5.09 10.58 9.13
CA ILE A 94 4.31 9.50 9.72
C ILE A 94 3.94 8.50 8.65
N SER A 95 4.27 7.23 8.87
CA SER A 95 3.99 6.13 7.96
C SER A 95 2.80 5.32 8.47
N VAL A 96 1.72 5.26 7.69
CA VAL A 96 0.45 4.64 8.10
C VAL A 96 0.08 3.50 7.14
N GLY A 97 -0.23 2.32 7.71
CA GLY A 97 -0.71 1.15 6.99
C GLY A 97 -2.22 0.99 7.12
N MET A 98 -2.92 0.81 6.01
CA MET A 98 -4.37 0.55 6.00
C MET A 98 -4.82 -0.03 4.66
N CYS A 99 -6.08 -0.44 4.55
CA CYS A 99 -6.66 -0.75 3.26
C CYS A 99 -7.00 0.53 2.48
N PHE A 100 -7.05 0.41 1.17
CA PHE A 100 -7.28 1.54 0.26
C PHE A 100 -8.62 2.24 0.53
N GLU A 101 -9.66 1.47 0.79
CA GLU A 101 -11.00 1.96 1.07
C GLU A 101 -11.07 2.81 2.34
N THR A 102 -10.37 2.38 3.39
CA THR A 102 -10.29 3.15 4.64
C THR A 102 -9.62 4.49 4.41
N PHE A 103 -8.53 4.54 3.63
CA PHE A 103 -7.88 5.80 3.27
C PHE A 103 -8.83 6.76 2.56
N GLN A 104 -9.52 6.28 1.52
CA GLN A 104 -10.42 7.12 0.71
C GLN A 104 -11.54 7.75 1.54
N ILE A 105 -12.12 6.99 2.45
CA ILE A 105 -13.26 7.48 3.25
C ILE A 105 -12.79 8.36 4.40
N THR A 106 -11.61 8.11 4.98
CA THR A 106 -11.20 8.77 6.22
C THR A 106 -10.21 9.91 6.02
N LEU A 107 -9.07 9.65 5.37
CA LEU A 107 -7.96 10.60 5.34
C LEU A 107 -7.86 11.41 4.06
N GLU A 108 -8.35 10.92 2.93
CA GLU A 108 -8.12 11.52 1.62
C GLU A 108 -8.42 13.04 1.59
N GLN A 109 -9.52 13.45 2.19
CA GLN A 109 -9.92 14.86 2.25
C GLN A 109 -9.10 15.73 3.22
N TYR A 110 -8.34 15.11 4.13
CA TYR A 110 -7.58 15.83 5.16
C TYR A 110 -6.09 15.90 4.87
N VAL A 111 -5.57 15.13 3.88
CA VAL A 111 -4.12 15.02 3.61
C VAL A 111 -3.46 16.38 3.44
N SER A 112 -4.09 17.30 2.70
CA SER A 112 -3.54 18.63 2.42
C SER A 112 -3.48 19.57 3.64
N THR A 113 -4.13 19.22 4.74
CA THR A 113 -4.22 20.04 5.96
C THR A 113 -3.39 19.50 7.12
N LEU A 114 -2.70 18.37 6.93
CA LEU A 114 -1.88 17.76 7.97
C LEU A 114 -0.63 18.61 8.26
N PRO A 115 -0.28 18.83 9.55
CA PRO A 115 0.89 19.62 9.93
C PRO A 115 2.20 18.81 9.89
N PHE A 116 2.20 17.62 9.31
CA PHE A 116 3.32 16.69 9.16
C PHE A 116 3.27 15.98 7.82
N ASN A 117 4.37 15.38 7.41
CA ASN A 117 4.43 14.56 6.21
C ASN A 117 3.75 13.20 6.45
N LEU A 118 3.05 12.69 5.44
CA LEU A 118 2.32 11.43 5.52
C LEU A 118 2.76 10.48 4.41
N ILE A 119 3.06 9.24 4.78
CA ILE A 119 3.29 8.13 3.86
C ILE A 119 2.22 7.08 4.11
N ILE A 120 1.41 6.78 3.08
CA ILE A 120 0.41 5.71 3.15
C ILE A 120 0.96 4.46 2.49
N SER A 121 0.85 3.34 3.19
CA SER A 121 1.14 2.00 2.67
C SER A 121 -0.14 1.18 2.67
N PHE A 122 -0.50 0.67 1.49
CA PHE A 122 -1.57 -0.30 1.36
C PHE A 122 -1.00 -1.71 1.40
N GLY A 123 -1.71 -2.64 2.02
CA GLY A 123 -1.27 -4.02 2.11
C GLY A 123 -2.18 -4.87 2.98
N GLU A 124 -1.86 -6.16 3.01
CA GLU A 124 -2.54 -7.13 3.85
C GLU A 124 -2.12 -6.99 5.31
N TYR A 125 -3.03 -7.31 6.22
CA TYR A 125 -2.82 -7.16 7.66
C TYR A 125 -1.53 -7.80 8.19
N PRO A 126 -1.17 -9.05 7.85
CA PRO A 126 0.05 -9.68 8.38
C PRO A 126 1.33 -8.91 8.01
N GLU A 127 1.38 -8.38 6.79
CA GLU A 127 2.51 -7.58 6.31
C GLU A 127 2.57 -6.22 7.01
N MET A 128 1.43 -5.56 7.17
CA MET A 128 1.37 -4.28 7.89
C MET A 128 1.80 -4.44 9.36
N LEU A 129 1.40 -5.54 10.01
CA LEU A 129 1.78 -5.84 11.39
C LEU A 129 3.29 -6.04 11.52
N ASP A 130 3.92 -6.79 10.61
CA ASP A 130 5.36 -6.99 10.57
C ASP A 130 6.12 -5.65 10.37
N LYS A 131 5.63 -4.83 9.44
CA LYS A 131 6.20 -3.49 9.19
C LYS A 131 6.05 -2.55 10.40
N LEU A 132 4.92 -2.63 11.12
CA LEU A 132 4.71 -1.87 12.35
C LEU A 132 5.68 -2.30 13.45
N ASP A 133 5.84 -3.61 13.65
CA ASP A 133 6.75 -4.16 14.68
C ASP A 133 8.22 -3.79 14.39
N LYS A 134 8.62 -3.77 13.12
CA LYS A 134 9.94 -3.32 12.65
C LYS A 134 10.14 -1.80 12.65
N GLY A 135 9.11 -1.02 12.94
CA GLY A 135 9.18 0.45 12.94
C GLY A 135 9.17 1.10 11.56
N ILE A 136 8.82 0.36 10.52
CA ILE A 136 8.64 0.89 9.15
C ILE A 136 7.31 1.65 9.05
N LEU A 137 6.29 1.19 9.78
CA LEU A 137 5.02 1.90 9.97
C LEU A 137 4.94 2.42 11.41
N ASP A 138 4.21 3.52 11.60
CA ASP A 138 3.96 4.14 12.89
C ASP A 138 2.56 3.85 13.42
N LEU A 139 1.60 3.71 12.52
CA LEU A 139 0.20 3.42 12.79
C LEU A 139 -0.32 2.43 11.76
N ILE A 140 -1.16 1.47 12.17
CA ILE A 140 -1.95 0.65 11.26
C ILE A 140 -3.43 0.69 11.62
N ILE A 141 -4.29 0.57 10.61
CA ILE A 141 -5.74 0.38 10.77
C ILE A 141 -6.04 -1.07 10.38
N THR A 142 -6.67 -1.83 11.29
CA THR A 142 -6.83 -3.28 11.11
C THR A 142 -8.11 -3.80 11.75
N PRO A 143 -8.79 -4.80 11.15
CA PRO A 143 -9.91 -5.52 11.76
C PRO A 143 -9.48 -6.63 12.73
N LYS A 144 -8.17 -6.91 12.86
CA LYS A 144 -7.64 -8.03 13.68
C LYS A 144 -6.55 -7.53 14.62
N LYS A 145 -6.43 -8.14 15.79
CA LYS A 145 -5.35 -7.90 16.73
C LYS A 145 -4.17 -8.83 16.46
N GLY A 146 -2.96 -8.30 16.46
CA GLY A 146 -1.74 -9.11 16.41
C GLY A 146 -1.33 -9.65 17.78
N MET A 147 -0.39 -10.60 17.77
CA MET A 147 0.13 -11.23 18.98
C MET A 147 1.41 -10.56 19.52
N SER A 148 1.99 -9.56 18.82
CA SER A 148 3.22 -8.91 19.26
C SER A 148 3.01 -8.16 20.57
N SER A 149 3.85 -8.45 21.56
CA SER A 149 3.83 -7.77 22.86
C SER A 149 4.22 -6.29 22.80
N ASN A 150 4.87 -5.86 21.71
CA ASN A 150 5.32 -4.49 21.48
C ASN A 150 4.25 -3.59 20.89
N ILE A 151 3.14 -4.17 20.42
CA ILE A 151 2.06 -3.46 19.73
C ILE A 151 0.84 -3.37 20.65
N GLU A 152 0.27 -2.18 20.71
CA GLU A 152 -1.02 -1.92 21.35
C GLU A 152 -2.11 -1.84 20.28
N HIS A 153 -3.27 -2.41 20.59
CA HIS A 153 -4.45 -2.36 19.74
C HIS A 153 -5.59 -1.66 20.47
N GLU A 154 -5.98 -0.51 19.97
CA GLU A 154 -7.05 0.32 20.51
C GLU A 154 -8.29 0.23 19.60
N PRO A 155 -9.44 -0.30 20.07
CA PRO A 155 -10.66 -0.31 19.27
C PRO A 155 -11.18 1.12 19.12
N PHE A 156 -11.63 1.50 17.90
CA PHE A 156 -12.15 2.84 17.65
C PHE A 156 -13.45 2.88 16.86
N SER A 157 -13.73 1.89 16.04
CA SER A 157 -14.94 1.81 15.23
C SER A 157 -15.36 0.37 14.98
N SER A 158 -16.48 0.18 14.31
CA SER A 158 -16.95 -1.12 13.87
C SER A 158 -17.70 -1.00 12.55
N GLU A 159 -17.65 -2.03 11.75
CA GLU A 159 -18.34 -2.14 10.48
C GLU A 159 -19.22 -3.39 10.45
N ASN A 160 -20.37 -3.32 9.78
CA ASN A 160 -21.17 -4.49 9.48
C ASN A 160 -20.90 -4.90 8.03
N ILE A 161 -20.72 -6.18 7.82
CA ILE A 161 -20.56 -6.73 6.48
C ILE A 161 -21.96 -7.12 5.99
N VAL A 162 -22.39 -6.54 4.89
CA VAL A 162 -23.76 -6.63 4.39
C VAL A 162 -23.82 -7.05 2.93
N LEU A 163 -24.92 -7.67 2.54
CA LEU A 163 -25.25 -7.96 1.15
C LEU A 163 -25.95 -6.76 0.53
N VAL A 164 -25.37 -6.21 -0.51
CA VAL A 164 -25.92 -5.10 -1.29
C VAL A 164 -26.14 -5.52 -2.74
N GLY A 165 -26.98 -4.76 -3.42
CA GLY A 165 -27.26 -5.00 -4.84
C GLY A 165 -27.52 -3.71 -5.60
N GLY A 166 -27.33 -3.75 -6.92
CA GLY A 166 -27.75 -2.66 -7.80
C GLY A 166 -29.28 -2.40 -7.70
N LYS A 167 -29.71 -1.21 -8.13
CA LYS A 167 -31.12 -0.78 -8.03
C LYS A 167 -32.10 -1.72 -8.74
N ASP A 168 -31.65 -2.44 -9.76
CA ASP A 168 -32.50 -3.33 -10.58
C ASP A 168 -32.56 -4.77 -10.05
N VAL A 169 -31.94 -5.07 -8.90
CA VAL A 169 -32.08 -6.38 -8.23
C VAL A 169 -33.49 -6.50 -7.68
N PRO A 170 -34.21 -7.63 -7.93
CA PRO A 170 -35.62 -7.80 -7.51
C PRO A 170 -35.74 -8.03 -5.98
N LEU A 171 -35.59 -6.96 -5.20
CA LEU A 171 -35.63 -6.98 -3.74
C LEU A 171 -36.94 -7.52 -3.18
N ALA A 172 -38.07 -7.31 -3.87
CA ALA A 172 -39.35 -7.83 -3.44
C ALA A 172 -39.40 -9.36 -3.47
N GLU A 173 -38.83 -9.96 -4.50
CA GLU A 173 -38.69 -11.41 -4.65
C GLU A 173 -37.81 -11.98 -3.55
N PHE A 174 -36.62 -11.38 -3.32
CA PHE A 174 -35.74 -11.75 -2.20
C PHE A 174 -36.51 -11.75 -0.88
N LYS A 175 -37.23 -10.66 -0.57
CA LYS A 175 -38.01 -10.53 0.68
C LYS A 175 -39.10 -11.60 0.79
N SER A 176 -39.74 -11.95 -0.30
CA SER A 176 -40.75 -13.00 -0.33
C SER A 176 -40.16 -14.37 0.02
N ILE A 177 -39.05 -14.74 -0.64
CA ILE A 177 -38.34 -16.00 -0.36
C ILE A 177 -37.80 -16.02 1.08
N HIS A 178 -37.19 -14.93 1.52
CA HIS A 178 -36.64 -14.85 2.89
C HIS A 178 -37.67 -15.01 3.98
N LYS A 179 -38.92 -14.54 3.77
CA LYS A 179 -40.03 -14.72 4.69
C LYS A 179 -40.44 -16.19 4.89
N THR A 180 -40.23 -17.05 3.90
CA THR A 180 -40.54 -18.47 4.01
C THR A 180 -39.59 -19.23 4.94
N LYS A 181 -38.44 -18.64 5.26
CA LYS A 181 -37.32 -19.26 5.99
C LYS A 181 -36.74 -20.49 5.29
N ASP A 182 -37.07 -20.69 4.02
CA ASP A 182 -36.51 -21.73 3.18
C ASP A 182 -35.08 -21.31 2.73
N LYS A 183 -34.10 -21.86 3.38
CA LYS A 183 -32.68 -21.58 3.09
C LYS A 183 -32.23 -22.11 1.73
N GLU A 184 -32.82 -23.20 1.27
CA GLU A 184 -32.45 -23.79 -0.04
C GLU A 184 -32.97 -22.91 -1.17
N ALA A 185 -34.21 -22.47 -1.11
CA ALA A 185 -34.80 -21.52 -2.04
C ALA A 185 -34.02 -20.18 -2.04
N LEU A 186 -33.63 -19.69 -0.87
CA LEU A 186 -32.83 -18.47 -0.75
C LEU A 186 -31.45 -18.61 -1.40
N VAL A 187 -30.76 -19.72 -1.15
CA VAL A 187 -29.47 -20.01 -1.77
C VAL A 187 -29.61 -20.15 -3.30
N ALA A 188 -30.65 -20.82 -3.77
CA ALA A 188 -30.92 -20.99 -5.19
C ALA A 188 -31.14 -19.62 -5.89
N TRP A 189 -31.93 -18.74 -5.28
CA TRP A 189 -32.15 -17.38 -5.79
C TRP A 189 -30.86 -16.56 -5.82
N LEU A 190 -30.07 -16.58 -4.74
CA LEU A 190 -28.80 -15.86 -4.64
C LEU A 190 -27.81 -16.33 -5.73
N LYS A 191 -27.75 -17.62 -6.02
CA LYS A 191 -26.87 -18.18 -7.07
C LYS A 191 -27.25 -17.79 -8.49
N GLN A 192 -28.52 -17.46 -8.72
CA GLN A 192 -28.98 -17.00 -10.04
C GLN A 192 -28.57 -15.54 -10.34
N GLN A 193 -28.19 -14.80 -9.31
CA GLN A 193 -27.78 -13.40 -9.47
C GLN A 193 -26.35 -13.29 -10.02
N LYS A 194 -26.04 -12.15 -10.62
CA LYS A 194 -24.65 -11.78 -10.95
C LYS A 194 -23.93 -11.30 -9.69
N TRP A 195 -22.71 -11.75 -9.50
CA TRP A 195 -21.93 -11.41 -8.32
C TRP A 195 -20.66 -10.65 -8.68
N TYR A 196 -20.35 -9.66 -7.85
CA TYR A 196 -19.07 -8.96 -7.85
C TYR A 196 -18.22 -9.42 -6.67
N GLY A 197 -16.92 -9.57 -6.92
CA GLY A 197 -15.90 -9.85 -5.90
C GLY A 197 -14.63 -9.07 -6.18
N THR A 198 -13.73 -9.04 -5.20
CA THR A 198 -12.38 -8.47 -5.37
C THR A 198 -11.38 -9.56 -5.73
N THR A 199 -10.21 -9.14 -6.22
CA THR A 199 -9.01 -9.98 -6.25
C THR A 199 -8.62 -10.37 -4.83
N GLY A 200 -8.07 -11.58 -4.66
CA GLY A 200 -7.69 -12.09 -3.34
C GLY A 200 -8.64 -13.16 -2.81
N ASP A 201 -8.73 -13.27 -1.50
CA ASP A 201 -9.42 -14.36 -0.81
C ASP A 201 -10.94 -14.24 -0.74
N MET A 202 -11.52 -13.10 -1.17
CA MET A 202 -12.95 -12.80 -1.05
C MET A 202 -13.49 -13.01 0.38
N GLU A 203 -12.70 -12.68 1.38
CA GLU A 203 -12.96 -12.98 2.81
C GLU A 203 -14.36 -12.56 3.26
N HIS A 204 -14.83 -11.37 2.81
CA HIS A 204 -16.15 -10.88 3.19
C HIS A 204 -17.29 -11.77 2.70
N LEU A 205 -17.24 -12.19 1.43
CA LEU A 205 -18.23 -13.11 0.86
C LEU A 205 -18.22 -14.45 1.58
N PHE A 206 -17.04 -15.04 1.78
CA PHE A 206 -16.91 -16.36 2.39
C PHE A 206 -17.36 -16.36 3.86
N ARG A 207 -16.96 -15.36 4.63
CA ARG A 207 -17.36 -15.22 6.04
C ARG A 207 -18.87 -14.96 6.18
N PHE A 208 -19.43 -14.06 5.37
CA PHE A 208 -20.86 -13.75 5.39
C PHE A 208 -21.69 -14.98 5.02
N TRP A 209 -21.30 -15.70 3.98
CA TRP A 209 -21.99 -16.89 3.51
C TRP A 209 -21.94 -18.02 4.55
N ASN A 210 -20.74 -18.33 5.04
CA ASN A 210 -20.58 -19.36 6.07
C ASN A 210 -21.37 -19.05 7.34
N LEU A 211 -21.38 -17.79 7.79
CA LEU A 211 -22.09 -17.39 8.98
C LEU A 211 -23.61 -17.59 8.87
N ASN A 212 -24.19 -17.34 7.70
CA ASN A 212 -25.64 -17.37 7.48
C ASN A 212 -26.14 -18.74 6.96
N PHE A 213 -25.33 -19.47 6.20
CA PHE A 213 -25.72 -20.75 5.61
C PHE A 213 -24.98 -21.97 6.18
N GLY A 214 -23.93 -21.78 7.00
CA GLY A 214 -23.18 -22.88 7.62
C GLY A 214 -22.26 -23.64 6.67
N LYS A 215 -22.01 -23.12 5.46
CA LYS A 215 -21.17 -23.71 4.42
C LYS A 215 -20.48 -22.62 3.60
N GLN A 216 -19.45 -22.98 2.88
CA GLN A 216 -18.80 -22.08 1.92
C GLN A 216 -19.68 -21.91 0.67
N PRO A 217 -19.60 -20.77 -0.02
CA PRO A 217 -20.27 -20.60 -1.32
C PRO A 217 -19.66 -21.58 -2.33
N ASP A 218 -20.52 -22.28 -3.07
CA ASP A 218 -20.15 -23.24 -4.13
C ASP A 218 -20.23 -22.60 -5.52
N PHE A 219 -20.05 -21.30 -5.60
CA PHE A 219 -19.99 -20.52 -6.83
C PHE A 219 -18.85 -19.50 -6.75
N ARG A 220 -18.50 -18.94 -7.91
CA ARG A 220 -17.53 -17.84 -8.01
C ARG A 220 -18.24 -16.60 -8.50
N PRO A 221 -17.84 -15.39 -8.07
CA PRO A 221 -18.33 -14.14 -8.63
C PRO A 221 -18.14 -14.09 -10.15
N ASN A 222 -19.10 -13.50 -10.83
CA ASN A 222 -19.04 -13.30 -12.29
C ASN A 222 -18.02 -12.25 -12.69
N TYR A 223 -17.84 -11.23 -11.82
CA TYR A 223 -16.96 -10.11 -12.06
C TYR A 223 -15.98 -9.96 -10.90
N ILE A 224 -14.69 -9.95 -11.22
CA ILE A 224 -13.61 -9.69 -10.26
C ILE A 224 -13.05 -8.31 -10.58
N VAL A 225 -13.14 -7.39 -9.63
CA VAL A 225 -12.71 -6.01 -9.77
C VAL A 225 -11.67 -5.66 -8.70
N PRO A 226 -10.84 -4.60 -8.90
CA PRO A 226 -9.63 -4.42 -8.09
C PRO A 226 -9.89 -4.10 -6.60
N ASN A 227 -11.02 -3.47 -6.25
CA ASN A 227 -11.32 -3.06 -4.88
C ASN A 227 -12.82 -2.91 -4.63
N LEU A 228 -13.21 -2.81 -3.34
CA LEU A 228 -14.62 -2.73 -2.92
C LEU A 228 -15.32 -1.44 -3.39
N ASN A 229 -14.62 -0.30 -3.44
CA ASN A 229 -15.21 0.94 -3.97
C ASN A 229 -15.55 0.84 -5.46
N SER A 230 -14.75 0.08 -6.22
CA SER A 230 -15.08 -0.24 -7.62
C SER A 230 -16.33 -1.11 -7.71
N ILE A 231 -16.53 -2.07 -6.78
CA ILE A 231 -17.77 -2.85 -6.70
C ILE A 231 -18.98 -1.93 -6.49
N VAL A 232 -18.90 -1.03 -5.50
CA VAL A 232 -20.02 -0.09 -5.21
C VAL A 232 -20.37 0.74 -6.43
N ARG A 233 -19.37 1.28 -7.15
CA ARG A 233 -19.60 2.03 -8.40
C ARG A 233 -20.21 1.17 -9.52
N CYS A 234 -19.76 -0.08 -9.67
CA CYS A 234 -20.34 -0.99 -10.64
C CYS A 234 -21.82 -1.31 -10.33
N LEU A 235 -22.14 -1.55 -9.05
CA LEU A 235 -23.52 -1.77 -8.60
C LEU A 235 -24.39 -0.54 -8.78
N SER A 236 -23.85 0.67 -8.61
CA SER A 236 -24.59 1.92 -8.89
C SER A 236 -24.93 2.09 -10.37
N ALA A 237 -24.18 1.45 -11.27
CA ALA A 237 -24.35 1.53 -12.71
C ALA A 237 -25.17 0.37 -13.30
N GLY A 238 -25.40 -0.74 -12.57
CA GLY A 238 -26.06 -1.91 -13.11
C GLY A 238 -26.46 -2.97 -12.09
N PRO A 239 -27.03 -4.09 -12.54
CA PRO A 239 -27.49 -5.16 -11.68
C PRO A 239 -26.32 -5.98 -11.13
N GLY A 240 -26.59 -6.67 -10.01
CA GLY A 240 -25.70 -7.63 -9.38
C GLY A 240 -25.68 -7.49 -7.87
N LEU A 241 -24.98 -8.40 -7.22
CA LEU A 241 -24.83 -8.51 -5.78
C LEU A 241 -23.38 -8.44 -5.35
N ALA A 242 -23.15 -7.91 -4.17
CA ALA A 242 -21.83 -8.01 -3.50
C ALA A 242 -21.98 -8.02 -1.98
N VAL A 243 -21.00 -8.55 -1.29
CA VAL A 243 -20.85 -8.48 0.15
C VAL A 243 -19.75 -7.48 0.47
N VAL A 244 -20.12 -6.39 1.14
CA VAL A 244 -19.22 -5.25 1.41
C VAL A 244 -19.44 -4.71 2.84
N PRO A 245 -18.48 -4.00 3.41
CA PRO A 245 -18.71 -3.18 4.61
C PRO A 245 -19.76 -2.10 4.37
N ASP A 246 -20.66 -1.91 5.33
CA ASP A 246 -21.80 -0.97 5.23
C ASP A 246 -21.35 0.50 5.06
N PHE A 247 -20.26 0.88 5.69
CA PHE A 247 -19.75 2.25 5.60
C PHE A 247 -19.32 2.66 4.17
N LEU A 248 -18.92 1.67 3.32
CA LEU A 248 -18.51 1.93 1.93
C LEU A 248 -19.66 2.31 1.00
N CYS A 249 -20.88 2.00 1.39
CA CYS A 249 -22.04 2.10 0.50
C CYS A 249 -23.22 2.90 1.11
N SER A 250 -22.99 3.52 2.26
CA SER A 250 -24.05 4.27 2.98
C SER A 250 -24.63 5.40 2.13
N ASN A 251 -23.81 6.16 1.44
CA ASN A 251 -24.22 7.27 0.59
C ASN A 251 -25.03 6.78 -0.62
N GLU A 252 -24.58 5.72 -1.28
CA GLU A 252 -25.23 5.14 -2.45
C GLU A 252 -26.57 4.47 -2.07
N ILE A 253 -26.67 3.88 -0.88
CA ILE A 253 -27.94 3.36 -0.35
C ILE A 253 -28.91 4.52 -0.07
N HIS A 254 -28.47 5.59 0.61
CA HIS A 254 -29.30 6.75 0.90
C HIS A 254 -29.80 7.46 -0.37
N SER A 255 -28.95 7.55 -1.38
CA SER A 255 -29.31 8.16 -2.68
C SER A 255 -30.12 7.22 -3.59
N GLY A 256 -30.35 5.96 -3.19
CA GLY A 256 -31.10 4.97 -3.99
C GLY A 256 -30.37 4.43 -5.20
N LEU A 257 -29.06 4.66 -5.32
CA LEU A 257 -28.23 4.12 -6.40
C LEU A 257 -28.00 2.62 -6.26
N ILE A 258 -27.91 2.13 -5.00
CA ILE A 258 -27.84 0.71 -4.67
C ILE A 258 -28.83 0.39 -3.56
N GLN A 259 -29.08 -0.91 -3.35
CA GLN A 259 -30.03 -1.39 -2.35
C GLN A 259 -29.31 -2.22 -1.29
N LEU A 260 -29.67 -2.02 -0.01
CA LEU A 260 -29.38 -2.99 1.04
C LEU A 260 -30.31 -4.18 0.84
N ILE A 261 -29.77 -5.31 0.41
CA ILE A 261 -30.52 -6.55 0.19
C ILE A 261 -30.73 -7.27 1.52
N TRP A 262 -29.64 -7.49 2.27
CA TRP A 262 -29.70 -8.27 3.51
C TRP A 262 -28.49 -8.00 4.42
N ALA A 263 -28.76 -7.75 5.68
CA ALA A 263 -27.72 -7.62 6.70
C ALA A 263 -27.26 -8.95 7.32
N GLY A 264 -27.84 -10.08 6.83
CA GLY A 264 -27.67 -11.40 7.42
C GLY A 264 -28.61 -11.68 8.58
N ASP A 265 -29.09 -12.92 8.73
CA ASP A 265 -29.80 -13.36 9.94
C ASP A 265 -28.86 -13.34 11.14
N LYS A 266 -27.61 -13.71 10.91
CA LYS A 266 -26.50 -13.49 11.83
C LYS A 266 -25.64 -12.36 11.28
N LYS A 267 -25.57 -11.26 12.04
CA LYS A 267 -24.80 -10.08 11.64
C LYS A 267 -23.31 -10.36 11.69
N LEU A 268 -22.62 -10.16 10.58
CA LEU A 268 -21.17 -10.21 10.52
C LEU A 268 -20.61 -8.82 10.82
N LYS A 269 -19.94 -8.68 11.95
CA LYS A 269 -19.38 -7.42 12.44
C LYS A 269 -17.87 -7.53 12.60
N ASN A 270 -17.15 -6.55 12.13
CA ASN A 270 -15.72 -6.36 12.41
C ASN A 270 -15.57 -5.19 13.39
N THR A 271 -14.61 -5.30 14.30
CA THR A 271 -14.12 -4.16 15.09
C THR A 271 -12.85 -3.66 14.45
N LEU A 272 -12.74 -2.37 14.23
CA LEU A 272 -11.54 -1.74 13.70
C LEU A 272 -10.66 -1.24 14.85
N TYR A 273 -9.38 -1.49 14.73
CA TYR A 273 -8.37 -1.13 15.73
C TYR A 273 -7.31 -0.22 15.13
N PHE A 274 -6.86 0.72 15.91
CA PHE A 274 -5.56 1.33 15.75
C PHE A 274 -4.50 0.38 16.30
N GLY A 275 -3.50 0.03 15.50
CA GLY A 275 -2.30 -0.66 15.97
C GLY A 275 -1.14 0.33 16.02
N THR A 276 -0.48 0.45 17.16
CA THR A 276 0.69 1.33 17.35
C THR A 276 1.74 0.61 18.19
N ARG A 277 3.01 0.97 18.02
CA ARG A 277 4.04 0.49 18.97
C ARG A 277 3.83 1.15 20.33
N LYS A 278 4.08 0.42 21.42
CA LYS A 278 4.06 0.94 22.80
C LYS A 278 5.00 2.11 23.03
N LYS A 279 6.16 2.08 22.34
CA LYS A 279 7.13 3.18 22.36
C LYS A 279 7.17 3.80 20.96
N THR A 280 6.70 5.02 20.85
CA THR A 280 6.75 5.82 19.61
C THR A 280 7.23 7.23 19.94
N SER A 281 8.01 7.82 19.04
CA SER A 281 8.43 9.23 19.11
C SER A 281 7.37 10.19 18.51
N HIS A 282 6.36 9.66 17.84
CA HIS A 282 5.36 10.42 17.07
C HIS A 282 3.97 10.35 17.69
N LYS A 283 3.90 10.43 19.01
CA LYS A 283 2.63 10.26 19.73
C LYS A 283 1.61 11.34 19.37
N GLU A 284 2.02 12.59 19.29
CA GLU A 284 1.12 13.73 19.00
C GLU A 284 0.51 13.61 17.59
N GLU A 285 1.34 13.29 16.60
CA GLU A 285 0.90 13.12 15.22
C GLU A 285 -0.02 11.91 15.06
N ILE A 286 0.30 10.81 15.73
CA ILE A 286 -0.55 9.62 15.75
C ILE A 286 -1.90 9.91 16.43
N ASP A 287 -1.91 10.62 17.53
CA ASP A 287 -3.14 11.00 18.24
C ASP A 287 -3.98 11.96 17.40
N HIS A 288 -3.36 12.88 16.63
CA HIS A 288 -4.04 13.71 15.65
C HIS A 288 -4.74 12.87 14.58
N LEU A 289 -4.03 11.91 13.97
CA LEU A 289 -4.62 10.99 12.99
C LEU A 289 -5.77 10.18 13.58
N LYS A 290 -5.58 9.59 14.77
CA LYS A 290 -6.65 8.86 15.47
C LYS A 290 -7.90 9.73 15.68
N GLY A 291 -7.73 11.01 15.96
CA GLY A 291 -8.80 11.99 16.07
C GLY A 291 -9.62 12.10 14.78
N LEU A 292 -8.95 12.24 13.64
CA LEU A 292 -9.59 12.31 12.32
C LEU A 292 -10.39 11.03 12.00
N PHE A 293 -9.80 9.84 12.23
CA PHE A 293 -10.49 8.58 12.01
C PHE A 293 -11.77 8.47 12.87
N ARG A 294 -11.70 8.82 14.14
CA ARG A 294 -12.88 8.80 15.04
C ARG A 294 -13.96 9.80 14.65
N GLN A 295 -13.59 10.92 14.02
CA GLN A 295 -14.55 11.91 13.55
C GLN A 295 -15.36 11.38 12.36
N VAL A 296 -14.73 10.66 11.45
CA VAL A 296 -15.34 10.18 10.20
C VAL A 296 -16.06 8.84 10.38
N MET A 297 -15.50 7.95 11.20
CA MET A 297 -16.01 6.58 11.38
C MET A 297 -16.77 6.42 12.73
N LYS A 298 -17.64 7.35 13.05
CA LYS A 298 -18.51 7.29 14.23
C LYS A 298 -19.60 6.24 14.08
#